data_ae36428806557f41276a26b5f740c2e2
#
_entry.id   ae36428806557f41276a26b5f740c2e2
#
_cell.length_a   1.000
_cell.length_b   1.000
_cell.length_c   1.000
_cell.angle_alpha   90.00
_cell.angle_beta   90.00
_cell.angle_gamma   90.00
#
_symmetry.space_group_name_H-M   'P 1'
#
loop_
_entity.id
_entity.type
_entity.pdbx_description
1 polymer ?
#
loop_
_entity_poly.entity_id
_entity_poly.type
_entity_poly.pdbx_seq_one_letter_code
_entity_poly.pdbx_strand_id
1 'polypeptide(L)'
;MKLHDLRPDKGATRPRKRVGRGISAGQGKTAGRGTKGQGARSGGGKGAYFEGGQLPLVRRLPFKRGFTNIFRVEYQEVNLESLARAFNDGETVTPQTLAQKGLIKKADEPVVILGDGDLSAKLTVSAHRFSKSAQEKIEAAGGSVQTLELLVSGARATVKKLRKDQLAKLRAQQEQ
;
A
#
# COMPACT_ATOMS: atom_id res chain seq x y z
N MET A 1 23.58 9.74 24.22
CA MET A 1 22.66 8.59 24.16
C MET A 1 23.39 7.42 23.52
N LYS A 2 23.46 6.28 24.20
CA LYS A 2 24.11 5.06 23.71
C LYS A 2 23.05 4.05 23.30
N LEU A 3 23.39 3.05 22.47
CA LEU A 3 22.43 2.05 21.97
C LEU A 3 21.69 1.30 23.10
N HIS A 4 22.35 1.07 24.23
CA HIS A 4 21.72 0.41 25.40
C HIS A 4 20.78 1.34 26.20
N ASP A 5 20.78 2.63 25.93
CA ASP A 5 19.86 3.60 26.56
C ASP A 5 18.52 3.65 25.81
N LEU A 6 18.46 3.09 24.58
CA LEU A 6 17.23 3.03 23.79
C LEU A 6 16.27 1.99 24.42
N ARG A 7 15.19 2.49 25.02
CA ARG A 7 14.14 1.67 25.61
C ARG A 7 12.79 2.18 25.12
N PRO A 8 11.82 1.27 24.89
CA PRO A 8 10.47 1.69 24.61
C PRO A 8 9.89 2.45 25.82
N ASP A 9 8.95 3.34 25.53
CA ASP A 9 8.28 4.10 26.58
C ASP A 9 7.60 3.20 27.60
N LYS A 10 7.48 3.70 28.85
CA LYS A 10 6.89 2.94 29.95
C LYS A 10 5.43 2.57 29.60
N GLY A 11 5.14 1.28 29.54
CA GLY A 11 3.83 0.74 29.15
C GLY A 11 3.69 0.33 27.69
N ALA A 12 4.64 0.66 26.81
CA ALA A 12 4.61 0.26 25.39
C ALA A 12 4.79 -1.27 25.19
N THR A 13 5.47 -1.92 26.12
CA THR A 13 5.67 -3.38 26.08
C THR A 13 5.06 -4.04 27.32
N ARG A 14 4.37 -5.16 27.12
CA ARG A 14 3.80 -5.98 28.18
C ARG A 14 4.41 -7.39 28.14
N PRO A 15 4.86 -7.93 29.28
CA PRO A 15 5.34 -9.30 29.34
C PRO A 15 4.27 -10.28 28.83
N ARG A 16 4.69 -11.26 28.04
CA ARG A 16 3.79 -12.31 27.53
C ARG A 16 3.25 -13.14 28.71
N LYS A 17 1.93 -13.33 28.76
CA LYS A 17 1.29 -14.19 29.76
C LYS A 17 1.76 -15.65 29.57
N ARG A 18 2.36 -16.21 30.57
CA ARG A 18 2.84 -17.62 30.60
C ARG A 18 1.87 -18.45 31.43
N VAL A 19 1.28 -19.47 30.81
CA VAL A 19 0.31 -20.38 31.45
C VAL A 19 0.90 -21.76 31.62
N GLY A 20 0.34 -22.56 32.56
CA GLY A 20 0.83 -23.91 32.82
C GLY A 20 2.24 -23.96 33.45
N ARG A 21 2.60 -22.97 34.27
CA ARG A 21 3.93 -22.87 34.92
C ARG A 21 3.87 -22.97 36.45
N GLY A 22 3.23 -24.01 36.94
CA GLY A 22 3.12 -24.31 38.34
C GLY A 22 1.70 -24.09 38.90
N ILE A 23 1.36 -24.82 39.94
CA ILE A 23 0.03 -24.82 40.55
C ILE A 23 -0.27 -23.47 41.20
N SER A 24 0.71 -22.89 41.87
CA SER A 24 0.59 -21.62 42.59
C SER A 24 0.60 -20.38 41.71
N ALA A 25 0.84 -20.52 40.39
CA ALA A 25 0.93 -19.39 39.44
C ALA A 25 -0.44 -18.90 38.90
N GLY A 26 -1.54 -19.29 39.53
CA GLY A 26 -2.92 -18.88 39.15
C GLY A 26 -3.49 -19.59 37.92
N GLN A 27 -2.66 -19.93 36.94
CA GLN A 27 -3.06 -20.67 35.72
C GLN A 27 -2.16 -21.89 35.52
N GLY A 28 -2.06 -22.72 36.52
CA GLY A 28 -1.23 -23.92 36.56
C GLY A 28 -1.76 -25.06 35.69
N LYS A 29 -2.31 -26.10 36.32
CA LYS A 29 -2.67 -27.40 35.75
C LYS A 29 -3.43 -27.33 34.39
N THR A 30 -4.49 -26.58 34.33
CA THR A 30 -5.37 -26.53 33.14
C THR A 30 -5.16 -25.31 32.23
N ALA A 31 -4.26 -24.42 32.62
CA ALA A 31 -3.97 -23.18 31.86
C ALA A 31 -5.21 -22.30 31.54
N GLY A 32 -6.27 -22.41 32.35
CA GLY A 32 -7.55 -21.69 32.12
C GLY A 32 -8.49 -22.36 31.11
N ARG A 33 -8.16 -23.57 30.61
CA ARG A 33 -9.00 -24.27 29.59
C ARG A 33 -10.05 -25.24 30.21
N GLY A 34 -10.03 -25.41 31.51
CA GLY A 34 -10.87 -26.40 32.17
C GLY A 34 -10.34 -27.84 32.04
N THR A 35 -11.15 -28.84 32.46
CA THR A 35 -10.71 -30.23 32.55
C THR A 35 -11.05 -31.07 31.33
N LYS A 36 -12.22 -30.90 30.75
CA LYS A 36 -12.75 -31.68 29.63
C LYS A 36 -13.35 -30.73 28.58
N GLY A 37 -13.60 -31.22 27.39
CA GLY A 37 -14.19 -30.50 26.29
C GLY A 37 -13.22 -30.28 25.11
N GLN A 38 -13.77 -29.94 23.96
CA GLN A 38 -13.00 -29.80 22.74
C GLN A 38 -11.94 -28.68 22.82
N GLY A 39 -12.25 -27.55 23.45
CA GLY A 39 -11.30 -26.45 23.63
C GLY A 39 -10.13 -26.70 24.57
N ALA A 40 -10.23 -27.77 25.42
CA ALA A 40 -9.15 -28.15 26.34
C ALA A 40 -8.08 -29.01 25.65
N ARG A 41 -8.36 -29.64 24.53
CA ARG A 41 -7.45 -30.51 23.79
C ARG A 41 -6.48 -29.72 22.95
N SER A 42 -5.37 -30.37 22.56
CA SER A 42 -4.43 -29.80 21.59
C SER A 42 -5.11 -29.64 20.24
N GLY A 43 -5.01 -28.46 19.59
CA GLY A 43 -5.69 -28.18 18.33
C GLY A 43 -7.21 -28.10 18.38
N GLY A 44 -7.83 -28.20 19.58
CA GLY A 44 -9.27 -28.33 19.79
C GLY A 44 -10.11 -27.07 19.63
N GLY A 45 -9.61 -26.01 18.99
CA GLY A 45 -10.40 -24.81 18.72
C GLY A 45 -11.41 -25.02 17.58
N LYS A 46 -12.61 -24.46 17.74
CA LYS A 46 -13.53 -24.30 16.60
C LYS A 46 -13.08 -23.10 15.76
N GLY A 47 -13.29 -23.19 14.44
CA GLY A 47 -13.01 -22.05 13.55
C GLY A 47 -13.84 -20.83 13.95
N ALA A 48 -13.33 -19.64 13.68
CA ALA A 48 -13.95 -18.34 14.03
C ALA A 48 -15.40 -18.17 13.51
N TYR A 49 -15.71 -18.84 12.40
CA TYR A 49 -17.02 -18.76 11.74
C TYR A 49 -17.90 -20.00 11.98
N PHE A 50 -17.56 -20.84 12.99
CA PHE A 50 -18.33 -22.04 13.28
C PHE A 50 -19.56 -21.71 14.11
N GLU A 51 -20.74 -21.99 13.58
CA GLU A 51 -22.05 -21.73 14.21
C GLU A 51 -22.78 -23.02 14.61
N GLY A 52 -22.06 -24.09 14.96
CA GLY A 52 -22.68 -25.33 15.49
C GLY A 52 -23.43 -26.17 14.46
N GLY A 53 -23.16 -26.00 13.17
CA GLY A 53 -23.85 -26.67 12.05
C GLY A 53 -24.88 -25.78 11.32
N GLN A 54 -25.23 -24.64 11.90
CA GLN A 54 -26.00 -23.61 11.21
C GLN A 54 -25.16 -23.03 10.07
N LEU A 55 -25.82 -22.64 8.97
CA LEU A 55 -25.13 -21.99 7.85
C LEU A 55 -24.42 -20.70 8.34
N PRO A 56 -23.09 -20.58 8.20
CA PRO A 56 -22.36 -19.43 8.68
C PRO A 56 -22.89 -18.11 8.13
N LEU A 57 -22.88 -17.05 8.95
CA LEU A 57 -23.37 -15.71 8.59
C LEU A 57 -22.81 -15.23 7.24
N VAL A 58 -21.52 -15.46 7.00
CA VAL A 58 -20.85 -15.08 5.75
C VAL A 58 -21.50 -15.70 4.51
N ARG A 59 -22.09 -16.89 4.63
CA ARG A 59 -22.82 -17.56 3.54
C ARG A 59 -24.28 -17.13 3.41
N ARG A 60 -24.86 -16.57 4.47
CA ARG A 60 -26.22 -16.01 4.46
C ARG A 60 -26.27 -14.60 3.90
N LEU A 61 -25.13 -13.87 3.97
CA LEU A 61 -25.03 -12.53 3.40
C LEU A 61 -25.02 -12.59 1.87
N PRO A 62 -25.65 -11.62 1.21
CA PRO A 62 -25.56 -11.51 -0.25
C PRO A 62 -24.10 -11.29 -0.66
N PHE A 63 -23.66 -11.99 -1.70
CA PHE A 63 -22.32 -11.76 -2.25
C PHE A 63 -22.28 -10.46 -3.05
N LYS A 64 -21.11 -9.83 -3.11
CA LYS A 64 -20.90 -8.61 -3.86
C LYS A 64 -21.12 -8.87 -5.34
N ARG A 65 -21.99 -8.09 -5.95
CA ARG A 65 -22.19 -8.09 -7.40
C ARG A 65 -21.06 -7.35 -8.08
N GLY A 66 -20.81 -7.66 -9.34
CA GLY A 66 -19.75 -7.06 -10.15
C GLY A 66 -18.62 -8.04 -10.43
N PHE A 67 -17.54 -7.52 -10.95
CA PHE A 67 -16.34 -8.27 -11.29
C PHE A 67 -15.08 -7.45 -10.97
N THR A 68 -13.96 -8.11 -10.84
CA THR A 68 -12.65 -7.44 -10.75
C THR A 68 -12.10 -7.25 -12.14
N ASN A 69 -11.91 -5.99 -12.57
CA ASN A 69 -11.30 -5.70 -13.86
C ASN A 69 -9.81 -6.06 -13.81
N ILE A 70 -9.45 -7.18 -14.45
CA ILE A 70 -8.08 -7.67 -14.55
C ILE A 70 -7.17 -6.80 -15.43
N PHE A 71 -7.77 -5.92 -16.25
CA PHE A 71 -7.07 -4.98 -17.14
C PHE A 71 -6.90 -3.58 -16.53
N ARG A 72 -7.25 -3.39 -15.26
CA ARG A 72 -7.09 -2.11 -14.58
C ARG A 72 -5.61 -1.80 -14.39
N VAL A 73 -5.16 -0.66 -14.90
CA VAL A 73 -3.84 -0.11 -14.61
C VAL A 73 -3.89 0.60 -13.26
N GLU A 74 -3.04 0.18 -12.33
CA GLU A 74 -2.89 0.83 -11.03
C GLU A 74 -1.84 1.92 -11.15
N TYR A 75 -2.24 3.16 -10.85
CA TYR A 75 -1.35 4.31 -10.83
C TYR A 75 -0.95 4.64 -9.41
N GLN A 76 0.29 5.10 -9.22
CA GLN A 76 0.71 5.77 -8.00
C GLN A 76 0.21 7.20 -8.04
N GLU A 77 -0.56 7.58 -7.03
CA GLU A 77 -1.24 8.88 -6.96
C GLU A 77 -0.35 9.90 -6.25
N VAL A 78 -0.23 11.10 -6.85
CA VAL A 78 0.50 12.22 -6.27
C VAL A 78 -0.35 13.48 -6.39
N ASN A 79 -0.63 14.15 -5.28
CA ASN A 79 -1.39 15.38 -5.23
C ASN A 79 -0.52 16.62 -5.45
N LEU A 80 -1.10 17.70 -5.98
CA LEU A 80 -0.40 18.98 -6.18
C LEU A 80 0.15 19.56 -4.88
N GLU A 81 -0.57 19.40 -3.76
CA GLU A 81 -0.09 19.81 -2.45
C GLU A 81 1.25 19.14 -2.08
N SER A 82 1.38 17.84 -2.37
CA SER A 82 2.62 17.10 -2.13
C SER A 82 3.78 17.59 -3.03
N LEU A 83 3.48 17.99 -4.26
CA LEU A 83 4.46 18.59 -5.17
C LEU A 83 4.88 19.97 -4.66
N ALA A 84 3.94 20.82 -4.24
CA ALA A 84 4.23 22.14 -3.71
C ALA A 84 5.12 22.11 -2.46
N ARG A 85 5.01 21.06 -1.63
CA ARG A 85 5.87 20.87 -0.44
C ARG A 85 7.26 20.35 -0.77
N ALA A 86 7.39 19.57 -1.84
CA ALA A 86 8.61 18.83 -2.13
C ALA A 86 9.50 19.47 -3.20
N PHE A 87 8.95 20.32 -4.06
CA PHE A 87 9.66 20.91 -5.19
C PHE A 87 9.68 22.44 -5.12
N ASN A 88 10.81 23.00 -5.53
CA ASN A 88 11.00 24.44 -5.64
C ASN A 88 10.63 24.94 -7.04
N ASP A 89 10.50 26.26 -7.18
CA ASP A 89 10.19 26.90 -8.45
C ASP A 89 11.24 26.60 -9.51
N GLY A 90 10.81 26.24 -10.72
CA GLY A 90 11.67 25.90 -11.87
C GLY A 90 12.20 24.45 -11.88
N GLU A 91 11.89 23.60 -10.88
CA GLU A 91 12.33 22.20 -10.90
C GLU A 91 11.53 21.33 -11.89
N THR A 92 12.21 20.29 -12.40
CA THR A 92 11.58 19.27 -13.24
C THR A 92 11.12 18.08 -12.40
N VAL A 93 9.85 17.76 -12.51
CA VAL A 93 9.21 16.63 -11.81
C VAL A 93 9.13 15.45 -12.77
N THR A 94 9.90 14.40 -12.48
CA THR A 94 9.87 13.12 -13.22
C THR A 94 9.55 11.98 -12.26
N PRO A 95 9.13 10.80 -12.73
CA PRO A 95 8.93 9.64 -11.86
C PRO A 95 10.17 9.29 -11.02
N GLN A 96 11.37 9.53 -11.55
CA GLN A 96 12.63 9.29 -10.84
C GLN A 96 12.83 10.28 -9.69
N THR A 97 12.60 11.58 -9.93
CA THR A 97 12.71 12.60 -8.87
C THR A 97 11.64 12.45 -7.81
N LEU A 98 10.42 12.02 -8.20
CA LEU A 98 9.35 11.68 -7.24
C LEU A 98 9.74 10.51 -6.33
N ALA A 99 10.38 9.48 -6.87
CA ALA A 99 10.87 8.35 -6.08
C ALA A 99 12.02 8.75 -5.15
N GLN A 100 12.96 9.59 -5.60
CA GLN A 100 14.05 10.12 -4.77
C GLN A 100 13.53 10.94 -3.58
N LYS A 101 12.51 11.78 -3.81
CA LYS A 101 11.85 12.57 -2.76
C LYS A 101 10.84 11.75 -1.92
N GLY A 102 10.66 10.45 -2.21
CA GLY A 102 9.81 9.53 -1.45
C GLY A 102 8.29 9.73 -1.63
N LEU A 103 7.85 10.49 -2.64
CA LEU A 103 6.44 10.72 -2.95
C LEU A 103 5.80 9.50 -3.60
N ILE A 104 6.58 8.71 -4.31
CA ILE A 104 6.16 7.44 -4.92
C ILE A 104 7.09 6.31 -4.48
N LYS A 105 6.58 5.09 -4.49
CA LYS A 105 7.35 3.91 -4.05
C LYS A 105 8.35 3.43 -5.09
N LYS A 106 7.98 3.52 -6.38
CA LYS A 106 8.79 3.00 -7.49
C LYS A 106 8.69 3.91 -8.70
N ALA A 107 9.82 4.24 -9.30
CA ALA A 107 9.89 5.04 -10.51
C ALA A 107 9.36 4.30 -11.76
N ASP A 108 9.34 2.96 -11.74
CA ASP A 108 8.95 2.10 -12.87
C ASP A 108 7.44 1.89 -12.99
N GLU A 109 6.68 2.24 -11.97
CA GLU A 109 5.22 2.08 -11.97
C GLU A 109 4.55 3.37 -12.49
N PRO A 110 3.39 3.24 -13.14
CA PRO A 110 2.67 4.40 -13.67
C PRO A 110 2.32 5.40 -12.56
N VAL A 111 2.44 6.69 -12.88
CA VAL A 111 2.16 7.79 -11.96
C VAL A 111 1.01 8.64 -12.52
N VAL A 112 0.09 9.04 -11.65
CA VAL A 112 -0.98 10.00 -11.94
C VAL A 112 -0.87 11.21 -11.02
N ILE A 113 -1.00 12.40 -11.59
CA ILE A 113 -1.05 13.65 -10.84
C ILE A 113 -2.51 14.08 -10.65
N LEU A 114 -2.89 14.31 -9.39
CA LEU A 114 -4.22 14.73 -8.99
C LEU A 114 -4.23 16.18 -8.54
N GLY A 115 -5.33 16.88 -8.81
CA GLY A 115 -5.47 18.33 -8.61
C GLY A 115 -5.83 18.77 -7.19
N ASP A 116 -5.59 17.93 -6.17
CA ASP A 116 -5.81 18.29 -4.79
C ASP A 116 -4.68 19.19 -4.26
N GLY A 117 -5.07 20.28 -3.59
CA GLY A 117 -4.16 21.33 -3.15
C GLY A 117 -3.92 22.43 -4.19
N ASP A 118 -3.18 23.47 -3.80
CA ASP A 118 -2.83 24.61 -4.64
C ASP A 118 -1.33 24.59 -4.95
N LEU A 119 -1.01 24.99 -6.18
CA LEU A 119 0.36 25.05 -6.68
C LEU A 119 0.67 26.50 -7.07
N SER A 120 1.68 27.08 -6.41
CA SER A 120 2.19 28.42 -6.71
C SER A 120 3.48 28.39 -7.52
N ALA A 121 4.21 27.27 -7.48
CA ALA A 121 5.50 27.12 -8.13
C ALA A 121 5.34 26.74 -9.62
N LYS A 122 6.22 27.27 -10.47
CA LYS A 122 6.31 26.91 -11.88
C LYS A 122 7.07 25.59 -12.00
N LEU A 123 6.38 24.50 -12.29
CA LEU A 123 6.99 23.17 -12.40
C LEU A 123 6.81 22.61 -13.82
N THR A 124 7.84 21.94 -14.31
CA THR A 124 7.71 21.07 -15.50
C THR A 124 7.43 19.64 -15.04
N VAL A 125 6.19 19.18 -15.22
CA VAL A 125 5.75 17.90 -14.65
C VAL A 125 5.59 16.86 -15.76
N SER A 126 6.36 15.76 -15.65
CA SER A 126 6.31 14.60 -16.55
C SER A 126 5.70 13.42 -15.81
N ALA A 127 4.51 12.97 -16.22
CA ALA A 127 3.80 11.84 -15.61
C ALA A 127 2.96 11.11 -16.68
N HIS A 128 2.49 9.89 -16.34
CA HIS A 128 1.73 9.06 -17.29
C HIS A 128 0.27 9.50 -17.44
N ARG A 129 -0.28 10.14 -16.40
CA ARG A 129 -1.66 10.65 -16.44
C ARG A 129 -1.81 11.88 -15.55
N PHE A 130 -2.71 12.75 -15.93
CA PHE A 130 -3.09 13.96 -15.18
C PHE A 130 -4.61 14.01 -15.04
N SER A 131 -5.11 14.50 -13.92
CA SER A 131 -6.50 14.92 -13.82
C SER A 131 -6.69 16.28 -14.53
N LYS A 132 -7.89 16.55 -15.02
CA LYS A 132 -8.19 17.83 -15.69
C LYS A 132 -7.85 19.02 -14.79
N SER A 133 -8.30 18.97 -13.54
CA SER A 133 -8.01 20.02 -12.54
C SER A 133 -6.52 20.16 -12.23
N ALA A 134 -5.73 19.10 -12.30
CA ALA A 134 -4.28 19.19 -12.12
C ALA A 134 -3.60 19.91 -13.27
N GLN A 135 -3.99 19.61 -14.52
CA GLN A 135 -3.47 20.29 -15.70
C GLN A 135 -3.76 21.79 -15.65
N GLU A 136 -5.03 22.16 -15.42
CA GLU A 136 -5.47 23.56 -15.30
C GLU A 136 -4.68 24.33 -14.24
N LYS A 137 -4.46 23.73 -13.06
CA LYS A 137 -3.71 24.35 -11.97
C LYS A 137 -2.22 24.49 -12.28
N ILE A 138 -1.59 23.50 -12.92
CA ILE A 138 -0.18 23.56 -13.31
C ILE A 138 0.03 24.64 -14.40
N GLU A 139 -0.84 24.69 -15.39
CA GLU A 139 -0.80 25.71 -16.45
C GLU A 139 -1.08 27.10 -15.91
N ALA A 140 -2.05 27.26 -14.99
CA ALA A 140 -2.34 28.52 -14.31
C ALA A 140 -1.16 29.04 -13.48
N ALA A 141 -0.37 28.14 -12.87
CA ALA A 141 0.88 28.46 -12.18
C ALA A 141 2.05 28.79 -13.13
N GLY A 142 1.83 28.68 -14.45
CA GLY A 142 2.87 28.93 -15.48
C GLY A 142 3.83 27.75 -15.68
N GLY A 143 3.46 26.57 -15.21
CA GLY A 143 4.19 25.31 -15.41
C GLY A 143 3.87 24.66 -16.77
N SER A 144 4.54 23.55 -17.06
CA SER A 144 4.31 22.74 -18.26
C SER A 144 4.02 21.28 -17.89
N VAL A 145 3.17 20.64 -18.69
CA VAL A 145 2.74 19.25 -18.51
C VAL A 145 3.25 18.40 -19.67
N GLN A 146 3.92 17.30 -19.35
CA GLN A 146 4.38 16.30 -20.32
C GLN A 146 3.80 14.93 -19.98
N THR A 147 3.04 14.35 -20.90
CA THR A 147 2.49 13.01 -20.72
C THR A 147 3.48 11.97 -21.22
N LEU A 148 3.86 11.07 -20.33
CA LEU A 148 4.72 9.94 -20.63
C LEU A 148 3.89 8.75 -21.12
N GLU A 149 4.41 8.01 -22.09
CA GLU A 149 3.79 6.77 -22.53
C GLU A 149 3.97 5.65 -21.52
N LEU A 150 2.98 4.77 -21.42
CA LEU A 150 3.08 3.57 -20.60
C LEU A 150 4.00 2.56 -21.30
N LEU A 151 4.99 2.05 -20.56
CA LEU A 151 5.90 0.99 -21.04
C LEU A 151 5.16 -0.23 -21.56
N VAL A 152 3.99 -0.52 -21.00
CA VAL A 152 3.14 -1.64 -21.41
C VAL A 152 1.69 -1.19 -21.39
N SER A 153 1.01 -1.31 -22.53
CA SER A 153 -0.42 -1.01 -22.68
C SER A 153 -1.25 -2.29 -22.79
N GLY A 154 -2.56 -2.20 -22.46
CA GLY A 154 -3.51 -3.29 -22.58
C GLY A 154 -3.43 -4.37 -21.49
N ALA A 155 -3.85 -5.58 -21.81
CA ALA A 155 -3.95 -6.69 -20.85
C ALA A 155 -2.64 -7.06 -20.15
N ARG A 156 -1.51 -6.81 -20.78
CA ARG A 156 -0.18 -7.11 -20.22
C ARG A 156 0.25 -6.15 -19.12
N ALA A 157 -0.27 -4.92 -19.11
CA ALA A 157 0.07 -3.91 -18.11
C ALA A 157 -0.38 -4.26 -16.69
N THR A 158 -1.38 -5.13 -16.54
CA THR A 158 -2.10 -5.35 -15.28
C THR A 158 -2.07 -6.79 -14.78
N VAL A 159 -2.05 -7.79 -15.66
CA VAL A 159 -2.27 -9.20 -15.29
C VAL A 159 -1.01 -9.89 -14.77
N LYS A 160 0.16 -9.48 -15.22
CA LYS A 160 1.45 -9.97 -14.68
C LYS A 160 2.45 -8.83 -14.74
N LYS A 161 2.95 -8.41 -13.58
CA LYS A 161 4.16 -7.59 -13.54
C LYS A 161 5.21 -8.28 -14.41
N LEU A 162 5.62 -7.62 -15.48
CA LEU A 162 6.65 -8.14 -16.36
C LEU A 162 7.88 -8.50 -15.54
N ARG A 163 8.56 -9.59 -15.90
CA ARG A 163 9.84 -9.94 -15.28
C ARG A 163 10.85 -8.82 -15.56
N LYS A 164 11.78 -8.62 -14.64
CA LYS A 164 12.80 -7.55 -14.74
C LYS A 164 13.53 -7.57 -16.09
N ASP A 165 13.79 -8.74 -16.62
CA ASP A 165 14.47 -8.98 -17.89
C ASP A 165 13.66 -8.49 -19.11
N GLN A 166 12.33 -8.62 -19.05
CA GLN A 166 11.40 -8.15 -20.07
C GLN A 166 11.24 -6.62 -20.03
N LEU A 167 11.21 -6.05 -18.82
CA LEU A 167 11.21 -4.60 -18.63
C LEU A 167 12.50 -3.96 -19.13
N ALA A 168 13.66 -4.58 -18.87
CA ALA A 168 14.94 -4.09 -19.36
C ALA A 168 15.01 -4.08 -20.89
N LYS A 169 14.49 -5.13 -21.54
CA LYS A 169 14.43 -5.20 -23.02
C LYS A 169 13.51 -4.14 -23.63
N LEU A 170 12.36 -3.88 -23.01
CA LEU A 170 11.43 -2.85 -23.49
C LEU A 170 12.00 -1.44 -23.34
N ARG A 171 12.76 -1.16 -22.26
CA ARG A 171 13.47 0.11 -22.08
C ARG A 171 14.54 0.32 -23.13
N ALA A 172 15.37 -0.69 -23.37
CA ALA A 172 16.39 -0.64 -24.40
C ALA A 172 15.83 -0.44 -25.82
N GLN A 173 14.59 -0.84 -26.08
CA GLN A 173 13.88 -0.59 -27.36
C GLN A 173 13.32 0.81 -27.48
N GLN A 174 13.07 1.53 -26.36
CA GLN A 174 12.59 2.91 -26.37
C GLN A 174 13.70 3.96 -26.42
N GLU A 175 14.93 3.55 -26.09
CA GLU A 175 16.14 4.41 -26.15
C GLU A 175 16.83 4.41 -27.52
N GLN A 176 16.34 3.61 -28.49
CA GLN A 176 16.77 3.56 -29.88
C GLN A 176 15.82 4.37 -30.78
#